data_bfff263115cac9c4445b04b792f004e5
#
_entry.id   bfff263115cac9c4445b04b792f004e5
#
_cell.length_a   1.000
_cell.length_b   1.000
_cell.length_c   1.000
_cell.angle_alpha   90.00
_cell.angle_beta   90.00
_cell.angle_gamma   90.00
#
_symmetry.space_group_name_H-M   'P 1'
#
loop_
_entity.id
_entity.type
_entity.pdbx_description
1 polymer ?
#
loop_
_entity_poly.entity_id
_entity_poly.type
_entity_poly.pdbx_seq_one_letter_code
_entity_poly.pdbx_strand_id
1 'polypeptide(L)'
;MPIPGEKIDLSALPPETSPVKRRLAAQYVRDARDRLTSSSGTRPVFDYELLRQYAQNRLSASLVILLLVATIGFLSSLWTSAVAAGAWTASVLVIHAVMVTKCRQFLELPMDETKMSAWRLRFIMLDLFYGLAWMFILVHPIGIDESSGTFMLFVMLLVVAVSSMLASSLPMAVFAATFPVTAAIALDFLLEGTLRSYILAVMAVTAQGYFAVLAYRLYSTTLATLQARAEKDALIGELEQAKSVSDEARGRAEAANISKSRFLAQMSHELRTPLNAILGFSEVMKSEVFGEHSIPAYKEYSGDIHNSGVHLLGLINEILDLSRIEAGRYELNEESISLAGIVEDCHHLLKIRAANRGIIIHEMFEADL
;
A
#
# COMPACT_ATOMS: atom_id res chain seq x y z
N MET A 1 11.16 -16.17 -2.64
CA MET A 1 11.72 -16.99 -1.56
C MET A 1 12.99 -16.31 -1.09
N PRO A 2 13.07 -15.73 0.10
CA PRO A 2 14.35 -15.37 0.67
C PRO A 2 15.03 -16.66 1.17
N ILE A 3 16.30 -16.76 0.83
CA ILE A 3 17.18 -17.88 1.16
C ILE A 3 17.29 -17.99 2.70
N PRO A 4 17.13 -19.17 3.31
CA PRO A 4 17.32 -19.30 4.76
C PRO A 4 18.81 -19.13 5.07
N GLY A 5 19.19 -18.00 5.70
CA GLY A 5 20.55 -17.76 6.15
C GLY A 5 21.12 -16.36 5.89
N GLU A 6 20.37 -15.46 5.25
CA GLU A 6 20.84 -14.09 5.06
C GLU A 6 20.90 -13.37 6.43
N LYS A 7 22.11 -13.22 6.95
CA LYS A 7 22.38 -12.41 8.14
C LYS A 7 22.12 -10.95 7.76
N ILE A 8 21.02 -10.40 8.25
CA ILE A 8 20.74 -8.97 8.12
C ILE A 8 21.88 -8.22 8.83
N ASP A 9 22.58 -7.39 8.08
CA ASP A 9 23.60 -6.51 8.61
C ASP A 9 22.95 -5.43 9.49
N LEU A 10 22.92 -5.68 10.79
CA LEU A 10 22.38 -4.79 11.81
C LEU A 10 23.19 -3.48 11.96
N SER A 11 24.37 -3.39 11.34
CA SER A 11 25.26 -2.20 11.43
C SER A 11 24.81 -1.06 10.52
N ALA A 12 24.01 -1.35 9.46
CA ALA A 12 23.46 -0.37 8.55
C ALA A 12 22.24 0.40 9.10
N LEU A 13 21.81 0.10 10.32
CA LEU A 13 20.65 0.73 10.93
C LEU A 13 21.06 1.99 11.75
N PRO A 14 20.25 3.09 11.76
CA PRO A 14 20.53 4.30 12.53
C PRO A 14 20.64 4.05 14.05
N PRO A 15 21.25 4.93 14.86
CA PRO A 15 21.58 4.67 16.25
C PRO A 15 20.39 4.17 17.10
N GLU A 16 20.68 3.38 18.14
CA GLU A 16 19.75 2.55 18.95
C GLU A 16 18.56 3.26 19.60
N THR A 17 18.52 4.57 19.58
CA THR A 17 17.49 5.40 20.21
C THR A 17 16.32 5.79 19.31
N SER A 18 16.35 5.44 18.02
CA SER A 18 15.27 5.79 17.10
C SER A 18 13.98 5.01 17.40
N PRO A 19 12.82 5.69 17.58
CA PRO A 19 11.53 5.04 17.79
C PRO A 19 11.13 4.10 16.64
N VAL A 20 11.66 4.31 15.44
CA VAL A 20 11.46 3.47 14.25
C VAL A 20 12.11 2.09 14.45
N LYS A 21 13.34 2.01 14.97
CA LYS A 21 14.03 0.74 15.25
C LYS A 21 13.29 -0.10 16.28
N ARG A 22 12.81 0.53 17.36
CA ARG A 22 12.06 -0.21 18.41
C ARG A 22 10.74 -0.76 17.85
N ARG A 23 10.07 -0.03 16.96
CA ARG A 23 8.85 -0.50 16.29
C ARG A 23 9.13 -1.66 15.32
N LEU A 24 10.16 -1.54 14.48
CA LEU A 24 10.58 -2.61 13.56
C LEU A 24 10.99 -3.88 14.34
N ALA A 25 11.81 -3.76 15.39
CA ALA A 25 12.19 -4.89 16.22
C ALA A 25 10.98 -5.54 16.91
N ALA A 26 10.05 -4.73 17.44
CA ALA A 26 8.81 -5.24 18.04
C ALA A 26 7.90 -5.94 17.01
N GLN A 27 7.88 -5.46 15.79
CA GLN A 27 7.12 -6.06 14.67
C GLN A 27 7.76 -7.40 14.26
N TYR A 28 9.09 -7.46 14.11
CA TYR A 28 9.82 -8.72 13.85
C TYR A 28 9.60 -9.76 14.94
N VAL A 29 9.64 -9.37 16.20
CA VAL A 29 9.38 -10.28 17.32
C VAL A 29 7.94 -10.80 17.32
N ARG A 30 6.95 -9.95 17.04
CA ARG A 30 5.55 -10.39 16.87
C ARG A 30 5.41 -11.34 15.69
N ASP A 31 5.96 -11.01 14.54
CA ASP A 31 5.90 -11.85 13.34
C ASP A 31 6.57 -13.22 13.57
N ALA A 32 7.72 -13.24 14.24
CA ALA A 32 8.40 -14.48 14.61
C ALA A 32 7.57 -15.30 15.61
N ARG A 33 6.98 -14.66 16.63
CA ARG A 33 6.08 -15.30 17.59
C ARG A 33 4.85 -15.87 16.92
N ASP A 34 4.20 -15.08 16.02
CA ASP A 34 2.99 -15.49 15.32
C ASP A 34 3.26 -16.67 14.36
N ARG A 35 4.45 -16.72 13.73
CA ARG A 35 4.87 -17.87 12.92
C ARG A 35 5.12 -19.12 13.78
N LEU A 36 5.70 -18.98 14.95
CA LEU A 36 5.98 -20.10 15.86
C LEU A 36 4.71 -20.64 16.54
N THR A 37 3.69 -19.81 16.71
CA THR A 37 2.40 -20.20 17.32
C THR A 37 1.38 -20.71 16.32
N SER A 38 1.61 -20.53 15.01
CA SER A 38 0.70 -21.03 13.99
C SER A 38 0.96 -22.50 13.67
N SER A 39 -0.12 -23.27 13.53
CA SER A 39 -0.06 -24.69 13.17
C SER A 39 0.38 -24.96 11.72
N SER A 40 0.53 -23.91 10.89
CA SER A 40 0.87 -23.98 9.47
C SER A 40 2.16 -23.24 9.12
N GLY A 41 2.83 -22.58 10.08
CA GLY A 41 3.99 -21.73 9.82
C GLY A 41 3.64 -20.39 9.14
N THR A 42 2.36 -20.07 9.01
CA THR A 42 1.83 -18.81 8.46
C THR A 42 1.26 -17.95 9.59
N ARG A 43 1.01 -16.65 9.33
CA ARG A 43 0.34 -15.80 10.33
C ARG A 43 -1.09 -16.28 10.57
N PRO A 44 -1.61 -16.28 11.81
CA PRO A 44 -2.98 -16.72 12.12
C PRO A 44 -4.05 -16.03 11.28
N VAL A 45 -3.84 -14.76 10.92
CA VAL A 45 -4.73 -13.97 10.03
C VAL A 45 -4.84 -14.62 8.63
N PHE A 46 -3.72 -15.11 8.08
CA PHE A 46 -3.72 -15.76 6.77
C PHE A 46 -4.40 -17.13 6.83
N ASP A 47 -4.21 -17.88 7.92
CA ASP A 47 -4.90 -19.15 8.15
C ASP A 47 -6.42 -18.95 8.19
N TYR A 48 -6.90 -17.91 8.87
CA TYR A 48 -8.31 -17.56 8.88
C TYR A 48 -8.84 -17.21 7.48
N GLU A 49 -8.14 -16.38 6.76
CA GLU A 49 -8.57 -15.94 5.42
C GLU A 49 -8.56 -17.10 4.40
N LEU A 50 -7.58 -18.02 4.48
CA LEU A 50 -7.55 -19.23 3.66
C LEU A 50 -8.75 -20.15 3.96
N LEU A 51 -9.10 -20.36 5.23
CA LEU A 51 -10.27 -21.14 5.63
C LEU A 51 -11.58 -20.44 5.23
N ARG A 52 -11.61 -19.11 5.34
CA ARG A 52 -12.75 -18.30 4.91
C ARG A 52 -12.98 -18.41 3.41
N GLN A 53 -11.91 -18.32 2.62
CA GLN A 53 -11.99 -18.48 1.18
C GLN A 53 -12.43 -19.90 0.80
N TYR A 54 -11.93 -20.93 1.50
CA TYR A 54 -12.42 -22.30 1.34
C TYR A 54 -13.94 -22.39 1.55
N ALA A 55 -14.46 -21.86 2.66
CA ALA A 55 -15.88 -21.88 2.96
C ALA A 55 -16.72 -21.10 1.93
N GLN A 56 -16.24 -19.94 1.49
CA GLN A 56 -16.89 -19.14 0.46
C GLN A 56 -16.96 -19.86 -0.89
N ASN A 57 -15.85 -20.47 -1.33
CA ASN A 57 -15.80 -21.25 -2.57
C ASN A 57 -16.81 -22.41 -2.56
N ARG A 58 -16.88 -23.13 -1.43
CA ARG A 58 -17.85 -24.24 -1.26
C ARG A 58 -19.30 -23.75 -1.29
N LEU A 59 -19.61 -22.61 -0.68
CA LEU A 59 -20.95 -22.04 -0.68
C LEU A 59 -21.36 -21.52 -2.06
N SER A 60 -20.48 -20.80 -2.74
CA SER A 60 -20.76 -20.24 -4.06
C SER A 60 -21.01 -21.32 -5.12
N ALA A 61 -20.29 -22.45 -5.01
CA ALA A 61 -20.45 -23.58 -5.94
C ALA A 61 -21.56 -24.56 -5.54
N SER A 62 -22.23 -24.37 -4.41
CA SER A 62 -23.16 -25.37 -3.84
C SER A 62 -24.28 -25.79 -4.81
N LEU A 63 -24.88 -24.83 -5.53
CA LEU A 63 -25.93 -25.13 -6.51
C LEU A 63 -25.39 -25.98 -7.67
N VAL A 64 -24.21 -25.64 -8.19
CA VAL A 64 -23.59 -26.37 -9.29
C VAL A 64 -23.24 -27.79 -8.88
N ILE A 65 -22.78 -27.99 -7.64
CA ILE A 65 -22.48 -29.31 -7.09
C ILE A 65 -23.75 -30.15 -6.97
N LEU A 66 -24.87 -29.56 -6.49
CA LEU A 66 -26.17 -30.26 -6.42
C LEU A 66 -26.61 -30.74 -7.79
N LEU A 67 -26.54 -29.90 -8.82
CA LEU A 67 -26.88 -30.26 -10.19
C LEU A 67 -25.94 -31.37 -10.73
N LEU A 68 -24.66 -31.27 -10.47
CA LEU A 68 -23.68 -32.26 -10.87
C LEU A 68 -23.95 -33.62 -10.25
N VAL A 69 -24.20 -33.68 -8.94
CA VAL A 69 -24.50 -34.92 -8.21
C VAL A 69 -25.83 -35.56 -8.73
N ALA A 70 -26.87 -34.74 -8.94
CA ALA A 70 -28.11 -35.21 -9.50
C ALA A 70 -27.95 -35.78 -10.93
N THR A 71 -27.18 -35.10 -11.78
CA THR A 71 -26.91 -35.57 -13.14
C THR A 71 -26.13 -36.87 -13.16
N ILE A 72 -25.08 -37.00 -12.36
CA ILE A 72 -24.27 -38.21 -12.28
C ILE A 72 -25.10 -39.36 -11.66
N GLY A 73 -25.91 -39.09 -10.64
CA GLY A 73 -26.82 -40.06 -10.05
C GLY A 73 -27.86 -40.59 -11.03
N PHE A 74 -28.42 -39.71 -11.85
CA PHE A 74 -29.34 -40.12 -12.92
C PHE A 74 -28.61 -40.95 -14.00
N LEU A 75 -27.47 -40.49 -14.49
CA LEU A 75 -26.69 -41.23 -15.48
C LEU A 75 -26.24 -42.59 -14.96
N SER A 76 -25.78 -42.68 -13.71
CA SER A 76 -25.35 -43.95 -13.12
C SER A 76 -26.47 -44.98 -13.01
N SER A 77 -27.74 -44.57 -12.92
CA SER A 77 -28.88 -45.48 -12.94
C SER A 77 -29.06 -46.23 -14.26
N LEU A 78 -28.39 -45.83 -15.33
CA LEU A 78 -28.38 -46.56 -16.61
C LEU A 78 -27.46 -47.80 -16.58
N TRP A 79 -26.49 -47.85 -15.67
CA TRP A 79 -25.53 -48.95 -15.53
C TRP A 79 -25.63 -49.70 -14.20
N THR A 80 -26.25 -49.09 -13.17
CA THR A 80 -26.47 -49.71 -11.85
C THR A 80 -27.96 -49.79 -11.52
N SER A 81 -28.32 -50.48 -10.41
CA SER A 81 -29.70 -50.48 -9.96
C SER A 81 -30.13 -49.07 -9.51
N ALA A 82 -31.35 -48.66 -9.83
CA ALA A 82 -31.90 -47.35 -9.45
C ALA A 82 -31.86 -47.14 -7.92
N VAL A 83 -31.96 -48.22 -7.13
CA VAL A 83 -31.86 -48.16 -5.66
C VAL A 83 -30.44 -47.80 -5.23
N ALA A 84 -29.38 -48.40 -5.83
CA ALA A 84 -28.00 -48.11 -5.52
C ALA A 84 -27.63 -46.70 -5.93
N ALA A 85 -28.02 -46.26 -7.15
CA ALA A 85 -27.81 -44.90 -7.63
C ALA A 85 -28.48 -43.84 -6.76
N GLY A 86 -29.74 -44.14 -6.34
CA GLY A 86 -30.51 -43.28 -5.43
C GLY A 86 -29.89 -43.17 -4.03
N ALA A 87 -29.47 -44.32 -3.46
CA ALA A 87 -28.81 -44.35 -2.13
C ALA A 87 -27.48 -43.59 -2.16
N TRP A 88 -26.69 -43.76 -3.22
CA TRP A 88 -25.45 -42.98 -3.39
C TRP A 88 -25.72 -41.47 -3.50
N THR A 89 -26.65 -41.07 -4.39
CA THR A 89 -27.03 -39.68 -4.56
C THR A 89 -27.45 -39.04 -3.24
N ALA A 90 -28.32 -39.75 -2.47
CA ALA A 90 -28.77 -39.28 -1.16
C ALA A 90 -27.60 -39.12 -0.18
N SER A 91 -26.63 -40.06 -0.14
CA SER A 91 -25.46 -40.03 0.72
C SER A 91 -24.57 -38.81 0.43
N VAL A 92 -24.25 -38.54 -0.85
CA VAL A 92 -23.45 -37.39 -1.28
C VAL A 92 -24.20 -36.10 -0.96
N LEU A 93 -25.49 -36.00 -1.18
CA LEU A 93 -26.28 -34.80 -0.86
C LEU A 93 -26.33 -34.51 0.65
N VAL A 94 -26.42 -35.54 1.49
CA VAL A 94 -26.39 -35.38 2.95
C VAL A 94 -25.01 -34.82 3.38
N ILE A 95 -23.93 -35.42 2.90
CA ILE A 95 -22.56 -34.92 3.23
C ILE A 95 -22.37 -33.48 2.71
N HIS A 96 -22.86 -33.18 1.51
CA HIS A 96 -22.83 -31.85 0.96
C HIS A 96 -23.62 -30.84 1.81
N ALA A 97 -24.80 -31.19 2.29
CA ALA A 97 -25.60 -30.34 3.17
C ALA A 97 -24.90 -30.08 4.51
N VAL A 98 -24.26 -31.10 5.09
CA VAL A 98 -23.45 -30.94 6.31
C VAL A 98 -22.26 -29.99 6.01
N MET A 99 -21.57 -30.15 4.88
CA MET A 99 -20.47 -29.28 4.47
C MET A 99 -20.91 -27.82 4.37
N VAL A 100 -22.03 -27.57 3.66
CA VAL A 100 -22.61 -26.22 3.49
C VAL A 100 -22.97 -25.61 4.84
N THR A 101 -23.59 -26.38 5.74
CA THR A 101 -23.96 -25.93 7.09
C THR A 101 -22.69 -25.54 7.90
N LYS A 102 -21.65 -26.37 7.84
CA LYS A 102 -20.38 -26.08 8.53
C LYS A 102 -19.65 -24.88 7.94
N CYS A 103 -19.69 -24.69 6.62
CA CYS A 103 -19.15 -23.50 5.97
C CYS A 103 -19.88 -22.22 6.42
N ARG A 104 -21.23 -22.24 6.49
CA ARG A 104 -22.01 -21.11 7.00
C ARG A 104 -21.68 -20.80 8.46
N GLN A 105 -21.67 -21.83 9.32
CA GLN A 105 -21.29 -21.66 10.73
C GLN A 105 -19.92 -21.04 10.89
N PHE A 106 -18.94 -21.46 10.10
CA PHE A 106 -17.59 -20.90 10.15
C PHE A 106 -17.56 -19.42 9.76
N LEU A 107 -18.30 -19.02 8.72
CA LEU A 107 -18.32 -17.63 8.24
C LEU A 107 -19.01 -16.65 9.20
N GLU A 108 -19.87 -17.16 10.10
CA GLU A 108 -20.53 -16.36 11.14
C GLU A 108 -19.66 -16.16 12.39
N LEU A 109 -18.57 -16.94 12.53
CA LEU A 109 -17.69 -16.85 13.70
C LEU A 109 -16.66 -15.74 13.54
N PRO A 110 -16.44 -14.89 14.57
CA PRO A 110 -15.37 -13.92 14.60
C PRO A 110 -14.01 -14.63 14.70
N MET A 111 -12.98 -13.98 14.17
CA MET A 111 -11.63 -14.55 14.12
C MET A 111 -11.09 -14.90 15.51
N ASP A 112 -11.32 -14.04 16.50
CA ASP A 112 -10.77 -14.18 17.86
C ASP A 112 -11.30 -15.41 18.62
N GLU A 113 -12.51 -15.87 18.29
CA GLU A 113 -13.14 -17.04 18.91
C GLU A 113 -12.86 -18.34 18.15
N THR A 114 -12.20 -18.27 17.01
CA THR A 114 -12.05 -19.39 16.09
C THR A 114 -10.79 -20.20 16.37
N LYS A 115 -10.94 -21.46 16.79
CA LYS A 115 -9.82 -22.42 16.88
C LYS A 115 -9.47 -22.92 15.47
N MET A 116 -8.53 -22.24 14.78
CA MET A 116 -8.16 -22.51 13.38
C MET A 116 -7.78 -23.98 13.12
N SER A 117 -7.00 -24.61 14.00
CA SER A 117 -6.58 -26.01 13.85
C SER A 117 -7.77 -26.99 13.88
N ALA A 118 -8.77 -26.73 14.73
CA ALA A 118 -9.95 -27.57 14.83
C ALA A 118 -10.86 -27.42 13.60
N TRP A 119 -11.03 -26.20 13.07
CA TRP A 119 -11.82 -25.99 11.86
C TRP A 119 -11.13 -26.53 10.62
N ARG A 120 -9.80 -26.39 10.53
CA ARG A 120 -9.01 -27.02 9.45
C ARG A 120 -9.21 -28.53 9.45
N LEU A 121 -9.09 -29.19 10.60
CA LEU A 121 -9.30 -30.62 10.70
C LEU A 121 -10.74 -31.01 10.32
N ARG A 122 -11.76 -30.26 10.77
CA ARG A 122 -13.17 -30.52 10.42
C ARG A 122 -13.38 -30.47 8.91
N PHE A 123 -12.85 -29.48 8.23
CA PHE A 123 -12.98 -29.36 6.78
C PHE A 123 -12.25 -30.50 6.05
N ILE A 124 -11.03 -30.85 6.47
CA ILE A 124 -10.29 -31.98 5.90
C ILE A 124 -11.08 -33.29 6.07
N MET A 125 -11.64 -33.53 7.27
CA MET A 125 -12.44 -34.75 7.53
C MET A 125 -13.71 -34.76 6.70
N LEU A 126 -14.40 -33.64 6.55
CA LEU A 126 -15.58 -33.54 5.70
C LEU A 126 -15.27 -33.81 4.23
N ASP A 127 -14.15 -33.32 3.74
CA ASP A 127 -13.69 -33.60 2.39
C ASP A 127 -13.27 -35.06 2.21
N LEU A 128 -12.70 -35.69 3.23
CA LEU A 128 -12.42 -37.12 3.20
C LEU A 128 -13.73 -37.94 3.09
N PHE A 129 -14.73 -37.64 3.92
CA PHE A 129 -16.02 -38.32 3.81
C PHE A 129 -16.70 -38.06 2.48
N TYR A 130 -16.56 -36.87 1.93
CA TYR A 130 -17.06 -36.54 0.59
C TYR A 130 -16.36 -37.38 -0.48
N GLY A 131 -15.02 -37.52 -0.44
CA GLY A 131 -14.28 -38.40 -1.34
C GLY A 131 -14.64 -39.87 -1.21
N LEU A 132 -14.84 -40.39 0.01
CA LEU A 132 -15.29 -41.76 0.26
C LEU A 132 -16.72 -41.98 -0.30
N ALA A 133 -17.61 -41.01 -0.20
CA ALA A 133 -18.95 -41.13 -0.79
C ALA A 133 -18.90 -41.21 -2.32
N TRP A 134 -18.02 -40.43 -2.96
CA TRP A 134 -17.79 -40.53 -4.39
C TRP A 134 -17.14 -41.85 -4.81
N MET A 135 -16.24 -42.40 -3.99
CA MET A 135 -15.63 -43.70 -4.21
C MET A 135 -16.68 -44.81 -4.32
N PHE A 136 -17.74 -44.75 -3.49
CA PHE A 136 -18.76 -45.82 -3.40
C PHE A 136 -19.45 -46.11 -4.76
N ILE A 137 -19.78 -45.07 -5.57
CA ILE A 137 -20.41 -45.25 -6.89
C ILE A 137 -19.48 -45.88 -7.91
N LEU A 138 -18.15 -45.63 -7.72
CA LEU A 138 -17.13 -46.04 -8.70
C LEU A 138 -16.61 -47.47 -8.47
N VAL A 139 -16.81 -48.03 -7.28
CA VAL A 139 -16.39 -49.39 -6.90
C VAL A 139 -17.55 -50.39 -6.97
N HIS A 140 -18.81 -49.92 -7.01
CA HIS A 140 -19.93 -50.79 -7.12
C HIS A 140 -19.99 -51.42 -8.53
N PRO A 141 -20.21 -52.76 -8.69
CA PRO A 141 -20.09 -53.40 -10.00
C PRO A 141 -21.15 -52.84 -10.96
N ILE A 142 -20.66 -51.89 -11.76
CA ILE A 142 -21.30 -51.41 -12.98
C ILE A 142 -21.02 -52.52 -13.99
N GLY A 143 -22.08 -53.05 -14.66
CA GLY A 143 -21.96 -54.16 -15.56
C GLY A 143 -20.71 -54.12 -16.47
N ILE A 144 -20.24 -55.30 -16.83
CA ILE A 144 -18.95 -55.55 -17.49
C ILE A 144 -18.86 -54.98 -18.94
N ASP A 145 -19.37 -53.77 -19.15
CA ASP A 145 -19.35 -53.12 -20.48
C ASP A 145 -18.14 -52.18 -20.60
N GLU A 146 -17.44 -52.26 -21.74
CA GLU A 146 -16.29 -51.38 -22.03
C GLU A 146 -16.56 -49.87 -21.89
N SER A 147 -17.81 -49.48 -22.06
CA SER A 147 -18.26 -48.08 -21.90
C SER A 147 -18.26 -47.60 -20.44
N SER A 148 -18.42 -48.51 -19.48
CA SER A 148 -18.49 -48.14 -18.04
C SER A 148 -17.15 -47.66 -17.49
N GLY A 149 -16.02 -48.27 -17.87
CA GLY A 149 -14.70 -47.85 -17.41
C GLY A 149 -14.33 -46.42 -17.88
N THR A 150 -14.71 -46.08 -19.12
CA THR A 150 -14.50 -44.72 -19.64
C THR A 150 -15.35 -43.70 -18.94
N PHE A 151 -16.61 -44.03 -18.62
CA PHE A 151 -17.51 -43.17 -17.82
C PHE A 151 -16.95 -42.95 -16.41
N MET A 152 -16.48 -44.01 -15.73
CA MET A 152 -15.86 -43.90 -14.40
C MET A 152 -14.64 -42.96 -14.39
N LEU A 153 -13.75 -43.11 -15.37
CA LEU A 153 -12.60 -42.25 -15.49
C LEU A 153 -12.99 -40.79 -15.71
N PHE A 154 -14.01 -40.55 -16.56
CA PHE A 154 -14.51 -39.19 -16.78
C PHE A 154 -15.08 -38.56 -15.52
N VAL A 155 -15.93 -39.32 -14.78
CA VAL A 155 -16.50 -38.85 -13.52
C VAL A 155 -15.39 -38.57 -12.47
N MET A 156 -14.41 -39.47 -12.38
CA MET A 156 -13.24 -39.26 -11.50
C MET A 156 -12.53 -37.95 -11.84
N LEU A 157 -12.18 -37.75 -13.11
CA LEU A 157 -11.49 -36.54 -13.55
C LEU A 157 -12.28 -35.28 -13.21
N LEU A 158 -13.61 -35.34 -13.42
CA LEU A 158 -14.48 -34.21 -13.09
C LEU A 158 -14.52 -33.94 -11.59
N VAL A 159 -14.64 -34.97 -10.75
CA VAL A 159 -14.65 -34.84 -9.27
C VAL A 159 -13.30 -34.32 -8.77
N VAL A 160 -12.20 -34.84 -9.29
CA VAL A 160 -10.83 -34.40 -8.93
C VAL A 160 -10.63 -32.95 -9.34
N ALA A 161 -11.02 -32.57 -10.57
CA ALA A 161 -10.89 -31.19 -11.06
C ALA A 161 -11.69 -30.19 -10.21
N VAL A 162 -12.99 -30.50 -9.98
CA VAL A 162 -13.88 -29.64 -9.20
C VAL A 162 -13.41 -29.53 -7.74
N SER A 163 -13.05 -30.64 -7.12
CA SER A 163 -12.54 -30.64 -5.74
C SER A 163 -11.23 -29.85 -5.61
N SER A 164 -10.33 -29.98 -6.60
CA SER A 164 -9.06 -29.24 -6.63
C SER A 164 -9.27 -27.72 -6.74
N MET A 165 -10.25 -27.26 -7.50
CA MET A 165 -10.59 -25.84 -7.59
C MET A 165 -11.22 -25.32 -6.30
N LEU A 166 -12.21 -26.04 -5.76
CA LEU A 166 -13.02 -25.58 -4.64
C LEU A 166 -12.24 -25.56 -3.32
N ALA A 167 -11.37 -26.55 -3.12
CA ALA A 167 -10.57 -26.68 -1.90
C ALA A 167 -9.13 -26.20 -2.06
N SER A 168 -8.80 -25.47 -3.14
CA SER A 168 -7.44 -25.02 -3.46
C SER A 168 -6.75 -24.21 -2.35
N SER A 169 -7.52 -23.47 -1.54
CA SER A 169 -6.98 -22.75 -0.38
C SER A 169 -6.60 -23.66 0.79
N LEU A 170 -6.91 -24.96 0.73
CA LEU A 170 -6.62 -25.97 1.76
C LEU A 170 -6.10 -27.26 1.09
N PRO A 171 -4.80 -27.36 0.70
CA PRO A 171 -4.28 -28.48 -0.09
C PRO A 171 -4.50 -29.86 0.50
N MET A 172 -4.47 -29.98 1.85
CA MET A 172 -4.75 -31.25 2.54
C MET A 172 -6.21 -31.70 2.36
N ALA A 173 -7.15 -30.75 2.23
CA ALA A 173 -8.56 -31.06 1.97
C ALA A 173 -8.76 -31.55 0.51
N VAL A 174 -8.02 -30.94 -0.45
CA VAL A 174 -8.00 -31.45 -1.84
C VAL A 174 -7.55 -32.90 -1.87
N PHE A 175 -6.43 -33.20 -1.19
CA PHE A 175 -5.90 -34.56 -1.14
C PHE A 175 -6.88 -35.52 -0.46
N ALA A 176 -7.49 -35.11 0.66
CA ALA A 176 -8.49 -35.91 1.36
C ALA A 176 -9.73 -36.24 0.52
N ALA A 177 -10.20 -35.29 -0.31
CA ALA A 177 -11.35 -35.48 -1.18
C ALA A 177 -11.05 -36.35 -2.40
N THR A 178 -9.83 -36.27 -2.97
CA THR A 178 -9.54 -36.84 -4.29
C THR A 178 -8.79 -38.17 -4.22
N PHE A 179 -7.94 -38.38 -3.21
CA PHE A 179 -7.14 -39.60 -3.08
C PHE A 179 -7.98 -40.88 -2.98
N PRO A 180 -9.05 -40.98 -2.15
CA PRO A 180 -9.86 -42.19 -2.07
C PRO A 180 -10.46 -42.60 -3.42
N VAL A 181 -10.98 -41.62 -4.16
CA VAL A 181 -11.57 -41.81 -5.49
C VAL A 181 -10.57 -42.35 -6.49
N THR A 182 -9.41 -41.69 -6.58
CA THR A 182 -8.35 -42.08 -7.51
C THR A 182 -7.75 -43.43 -7.16
N ALA A 183 -7.52 -43.71 -5.87
CA ALA A 183 -6.97 -44.98 -5.41
C ALA A 183 -7.93 -46.16 -5.73
N ALA A 184 -9.21 -45.94 -5.54
CA ALA A 184 -10.22 -46.97 -5.84
C ALA A 184 -10.27 -47.29 -7.35
N ILE A 185 -10.34 -46.29 -8.20
CA ILE A 185 -10.39 -46.49 -9.67
C ILE A 185 -9.07 -47.09 -10.19
N ALA A 186 -7.91 -46.60 -9.70
CA ALA A 186 -6.65 -47.15 -10.10
C ALA A 186 -6.52 -48.63 -9.70
N LEU A 187 -7.01 -49.00 -8.51
CA LEU A 187 -7.01 -50.39 -8.04
C LEU A 187 -7.94 -51.24 -8.89
N ASP A 188 -9.15 -50.78 -9.20
CA ASP A 188 -10.11 -51.47 -10.04
C ASP A 188 -9.51 -51.77 -11.42
N PHE A 189 -8.95 -50.80 -12.08
CA PHE A 189 -8.27 -50.98 -13.35
C PHE A 189 -7.03 -51.93 -13.30
N LEU A 190 -6.29 -51.94 -12.19
CA LEU A 190 -5.18 -52.84 -11.97
C LEU A 190 -5.66 -54.30 -11.81
N LEU A 191 -6.80 -54.52 -11.17
CA LEU A 191 -7.39 -55.85 -10.95
C LEU A 191 -8.02 -56.43 -12.22
N GLU A 192 -8.46 -55.61 -13.17
CA GLU A 192 -8.98 -56.02 -14.46
C GLU A 192 -7.92 -56.74 -15.36
N GLY A 193 -6.63 -56.34 -15.22
CA GLY A 193 -5.53 -57.08 -15.79
C GLY A 193 -5.31 -56.95 -17.31
N THR A 194 -6.03 -56.04 -17.99
CA THR A 194 -5.87 -55.78 -19.42
C THR A 194 -4.84 -54.67 -19.72
N LEU A 195 -4.21 -54.69 -20.88
CA LEU A 195 -3.30 -53.59 -21.27
C LEU A 195 -4.00 -52.22 -21.27
N ARG A 196 -5.27 -52.20 -21.69
CA ARG A 196 -6.11 -50.99 -21.70
C ARG A 196 -6.33 -50.47 -20.28
N SER A 197 -6.70 -51.34 -19.33
CA SER A 197 -6.95 -50.95 -17.95
C SER A 197 -5.66 -50.47 -17.26
N TYR A 198 -4.51 -51.04 -17.52
CA TYR A 198 -3.23 -50.54 -17.03
C TYR A 198 -2.94 -49.11 -17.49
N ILE A 199 -3.22 -48.80 -18.78
CA ILE A 199 -3.08 -47.45 -19.33
C ILE A 199 -4.02 -46.49 -18.61
N LEU A 200 -5.28 -46.88 -18.37
CA LEU A 200 -6.27 -46.05 -17.65
C LEU A 200 -5.87 -45.80 -16.18
N ALA A 201 -5.30 -46.81 -15.49
CA ALA A 201 -4.76 -46.68 -14.15
C ALA A 201 -3.62 -45.65 -14.09
N VAL A 202 -2.67 -45.73 -15.05
CA VAL A 202 -1.57 -44.74 -15.15
C VAL A 202 -2.12 -43.34 -15.41
N MET A 203 -3.12 -43.21 -16.30
CA MET A 203 -3.77 -41.92 -16.57
C MET A 203 -4.43 -41.36 -15.32
N ALA A 204 -5.15 -42.19 -14.54
CA ALA A 204 -5.81 -41.76 -13.29
C ALA A 204 -4.80 -41.22 -12.27
N VAL A 205 -3.70 -41.94 -12.04
CA VAL A 205 -2.64 -41.53 -11.10
C VAL A 205 -1.91 -40.27 -11.59
N THR A 206 -1.64 -40.18 -12.88
CA THR A 206 -1.00 -39.00 -13.49
C THR A 206 -1.90 -37.76 -13.36
N ALA A 207 -3.20 -37.91 -13.60
CA ALA A 207 -4.18 -36.84 -13.43
C ALA A 207 -4.25 -36.37 -11.96
N GLN A 208 -4.26 -37.30 -11.01
CA GLN A 208 -4.21 -36.95 -9.58
C GLN A 208 -2.96 -36.13 -9.24
N GLY A 209 -1.78 -36.54 -9.72
CA GLY A 209 -0.54 -35.81 -9.54
C GLY A 209 -0.60 -34.39 -10.11
N TYR A 210 -1.12 -34.27 -11.34
CA TYR A 210 -1.30 -32.96 -11.97
C TYR A 210 -2.22 -32.03 -11.16
N PHE A 211 -3.38 -32.52 -10.74
CA PHE A 211 -4.33 -31.70 -9.97
C PHE A 211 -3.80 -31.39 -8.57
N ALA A 212 -3.02 -32.27 -7.94
CA ALA A 212 -2.34 -31.97 -6.67
C ALA A 212 -1.33 -30.82 -6.81
N VAL A 213 -0.52 -30.83 -7.87
CA VAL A 213 0.41 -29.75 -8.19
C VAL A 213 -0.34 -28.44 -8.49
N LEU A 214 -1.44 -28.54 -9.25
CA LEU A 214 -2.28 -27.38 -9.57
C LEU A 214 -2.88 -26.77 -8.30
N ALA A 215 -3.45 -27.59 -7.41
CA ALA A 215 -4.00 -27.13 -6.13
C ALA A 215 -2.94 -26.45 -5.26
N TYR A 216 -1.75 -27.02 -5.19
CA TYR A 216 -0.63 -26.41 -4.47
C TYR A 216 -0.19 -25.07 -5.07
N ARG A 217 -0.13 -24.96 -6.40
CA ARG A 217 0.12 -23.68 -7.08
C ARG A 217 -0.93 -22.62 -6.78
N LEU A 218 -2.21 -22.99 -6.84
CA LEU A 218 -3.31 -22.09 -6.50
C LEU A 218 -3.22 -21.62 -5.05
N TYR A 219 -2.92 -22.53 -4.12
CA TYR A 219 -2.68 -22.21 -2.72
C TYR A 219 -1.52 -21.21 -2.56
N SER A 220 -0.38 -21.48 -3.17
CA SER A 220 0.81 -20.61 -3.05
C SER A 220 0.56 -19.22 -3.64
N THR A 221 -0.16 -19.13 -4.77
CA THR A 221 -0.55 -17.86 -5.37
C THR A 221 -1.51 -17.09 -4.48
N THR A 222 -2.50 -17.75 -3.90
CA THR A 222 -3.45 -17.14 -2.97
C THR A 222 -2.71 -16.59 -1.74
N LEU A 223 -1.82 -17.40 -1.15
CA LEU A 223 -1.02 -16.98 0.00
C LEU A 223 -0.13 -15.79 -0.33
N ALA A 224 0.56 -15.81 -1.47
CA ALA A 224 1.37 -14.68 -1.93
C ALA A 224 0.54 -13.40 -2.12
N THR A 225 -0.68 -13.53 -2.66
CA THR A 225 -1.59 -12.40 -2.84
C THR A 225 -2.04 -11.82 -1.49
N LEU A 226 -2.34 -12.66 -0.50
CA LEU A 226 -2.70 -12.22 0.86
C LEU A 226 -1.52 -11.50 1.54
N GLN A 227 -0.30 -12.03 1.39
CA GLN A 227 0.91 -11.41 1.91
C GLN A 227 1.16 -10.04 1.28
N ALA A 228 1.08 -9.93 -0.06
CA ALA A 228 1.26 -8.68 -0.77
C ALA A 228 0.19 -7.63 -0.41
N ARG A 229 -1.06 -8.04 -0.20
CA ARG A 229 -2.12 -7.13 0.27
C ARG A 229 -1.82 -6.60 1.67
N ALA A 230 -1.43 -7.47 2.61
CA ALA A 230 -1.10 -7.06 3.97
C ALA A 230 0.10 -6.11 4.01
N GLU A 231 1.12 -6.33 3.17
CA GLU A 231 2.27 -5.44 3.03
C GLU A 231 1.85 -4.07 2.45
N LYS A 232 1.02 -4.08 1.41
CA LYS A 232 0.48 -2.85 0.82
C LYS A 232 -0.31 -2.03 1.84
N ASP A 233 -1.19 -2.67 2.62
CA ASP A 233 -2.00 -1.97 3.62
C ASP A 233 -1.12 -1.37 4.74
N ALA A 234 -0.05 -2.07 5.15
CA ALA A 234 0.93 -1.54 6.09
C ALA A 234 1.67 -0.31 5.53
N LEU A 235 2.11 -0.37 4.26
CA LEU A 235 2.78 0.76 3.60
C LEU A 235 1.86 1.97 3.42
N ILE A 236 0.58 1.75 3.11
CA ILE A 236 -0.41 2.84 3.04
C ILE A 236 -0.53 3.53 4.40
N GLY A 237 -0.62 2.78 5.49
CA GLY A 237 -0.68 3.35 6.83
C GLY A 237 0.57 4.16 7.21
N GLU A 238 1.77 3.67 6.84
CA GLU A 238 3.02 4.41 7.05
C GLU A 238 3.06 5.71 6.23
N LEU A 239 2.61 5.67 4.97
CA LEU A 239 2.55 6.82 4.09
C LEU A 239 1.57 7.89 4.62
N GLU A 240 0.38 7.50 5.08
CA GLU A 240 -0.60 8.40 5.67
C GLU A 240 -0.06 9.07 6.93
N GLN A 241 0.64 8.31 7.78
CA GLN A 241 1.27 8.87 8.98
C GLN A 241 2.40 9.85 8.62
N ALA A 242 3.26 9.51 7.66
CA ALA A 242 4.34 10.38 7.21
C ALA A 242 3.80 11.67 6.58
N LYS A 243 2.73 11.56 5.78
CA LYS A 243 2.04 12.71 5.19
C LYS A 243 1.47 13.62 6.28
N SER A 244 0.77 13.08 7.25
CA SER A 244 0.20 13.87 8.37
C SER A 244 1.27 14.66 9.13
N VAL A 245 2.42 14.02 9.44
CA VAL A 245 3.55 14.69 10.09
C VAL A 245 4.15 15.79 9.22
N SER A 246 4.26 15.55 7.92
CA SER A 246 4.77 16.54 6.96
C SER A 246 3.84 17.75 6.84
N ASP A 247 2.53 17.52 6.73
CA ASP A 247 1.52 18.57 6.62
C ASP A 247 1.49 19.44 7.90
N GLU A 248 1.63 18.82 9.08
CA GLU A 248 1.73 19.56 10.35
C GLU A 248 3.00 20.40 10.43
N ALA A 249 4.15 19.87 10.02
CA ALA A 249 5.41 20.59 10.00
C ALA A 249 5.35 21.80 9.04
N ARG A 250 4.74 21.59 7.85
CA ARG A 250 4.52 22.65 6.87
C ARG A 250 3.61 23.75 7.44
N GLY A 251 2.50 23.39 8.07
CA GLY A 251 1.59 24.37 8.68
C GLY A 251 2.27 25.21 9.75
N ARG A 252 3.12 24.60 10.60
CA ARG A 252 3.91 25.32 11.60
C ARG A 252 4.91 26.28 10.95
N ALA A 253 5.60 25.86 9.89
CA ALA A 253 6.55 26.70 9.16
C ALA A 253 5.85 27.89 8.48
N GLU A 254 4.71 27.69 7.87
CA GLU A 254 3.89 28.74 7.26
C GLU A 254 3.41 29.76 8.31
N ALA A 255 2.90 29.29 9.45
CA ALA A 255 2.47 30.16 10.55
C ALA A 255 3.63 30.99 11.12
N ALA A 256 4.80 30.36 11.30
CA ALA A 256 6.00 31.06 11.77
C ALA A 256 6.46 32.13 10.76
N ASN A 257 6.41 31.86 9.47
CA ASN A 257 6.77 32.81 8.41
C ASN A 257 5.81 34.02 8.37
N ILE A 258 4.49 33.77 8.47
CA ILE A 258 3.50 34.83 8.56
C ILE A 258 3.72 35.71 9.80
N SER A 259 4.02 35.08 10.94
CA SER A 259 4.29 35.81 12.21
C SER A 259 5.55 36.66 12.09
N LYS A 260 6.64 36.11 11.51
CA LYS A 260 7.90 36.84 11.21
C LYS A 260 7.64 38.09 10.36
N SER A 261 6.88 37.92 9.27
CA SER A 261 6.57 39.01 8.34
C SER A 261 5.74 40.12 9.00
N ARG A 262 4.74 39.76 9.83
CA ARG A 262 3.95 40.73 10.57
C ARG A 262 4.79 41.50 11.60
N PHE A 263 5.64 40.79 12.33
CA PHE A 263 6.55 41.39 13.32
C PHE A 263 7.50 42.40 12.66
N LEU A 264 8.12 42.04 11.53
CA LEU A 264 9.03 42.95 10.82
C LEU A 264 8.29 44.19 10.29
N ALA A 265 7.07 44.02 9.74
CA ALA A 265 6.27 45.15 9.29
C ALA A 265 5.93 46.14 10.42
N GLN A 266 5.50 45.60 11.58
CA GLN A 266 5.19 46.42 12.75
C GLN A 266 6.44 47.14 13.30
N MET A 267 7.56 46.40 13.46
CA MET A 267 8.82 46.97 13.93
C MET A 267 9.33 48.11 13.07
N SER A 268 9.14 48.01 11.75
CA SER A 268 9.52 49.08 10.85
C SER A 268 8.73 50.38 11.10
N HIS A 269 7.42 50.26 11.28
CA HIS A 269 6.61 51.42 11.61
C HIS A 269 7.03 52.08 12.95
N GLU A 270 7.27 51.23 13.95
CA GLU A 270 7.71 51.70 15.28
C GLU A 270 9.10 52.33 15.30
N LEU A 271 10.01 51.88 14.40
CA LEU A 271 11.34 52.45 14.26
C LEU A 271 11.36 53.69 13.38
N ARG A 272 10.54 53.73 12.33
CA ARG A 272 10.50 54.88 11.39
C ARG A 272 10.09 56.18 12.06
N THR A 273 9.13 56.13 12.98
CA THR A 273 8.60 57.34 13.64
C THR A 273 9.66 58.10 14.47
N PRO A 274 10.37 57.49 15.44
CA PRO A 274 11.41 58.16 16.19
C PRO A 274 12.60 58.53 15.30
N LEU A 275 12.91 57.72 14.31
CA LEU A 275 14.01 58.00 13.41
C LEU A 275 13.76 59.25 12.54
N ASN A 276 12.53 59.42 12.02
CA ASN A 276 12.15 60.60 11.28
C ASN A 276 12.23 61.87 12.13
N ALA A 277 11.89 61.77 13.42
CA ALA A 277 12.08 62.90 14.37
C ALA A 277 13.54 63.24 14.57
N ILE A 278 14.42 62.21 14.73
CA ILE A 278 15.89 62.41 14.83
C ILE A 278 16.42 63.08 13.57
N LEU A 279 16.02 62.57 12.39
CA LEU A 279 16.40 63.13 11.09
C LEU A 279 15.98 64.60 10.96
N GLY A 280 14.69 64.91 11.31
CA GLY A 280 14.19 66.27 11.19
C GLY A 280 14.92 67.25 12.09
N PHE A 281 15.16 66.89 13.38
CA PHE A 281 15.94 67.75 14.28
C PHE A 281 17.41 67.90 13.87
N SER A 282 18.04 66.82 13.43
CA SER A 282 19.42 66.88 12.98
C SER A 282 19.59 67.70 11.70
N GLU A 283 18.60 67.68 10.81
CA GLU A 283 18.59 68.49 9.59
C GLU A 283 18.44 69.98 9.90
N VAL A 284 17.52 70.33 10.79
CA VAL A 284 17.36 71.72 11.27
C VAL A 284 18.64 72.22 11.90
N MET A 285 19.30 71.45 12.74
CA MET A 285 20.58 71.78 13.35
C MET A 285 21.73 71.91 12.29
N LYS A 286 21.86 70.92 11.41
CA LYS A 286 22.88 70.91 10.35
C LYS A 286 22.75 72.14 9.41
N SER A 287 21.51 72.53 9.11
CA SER A 287 21.16 73.63 8.21
C SER A 287 21.15 74.97 8.91
N GLU A 288 21.42 75.02 10.23
CA GLU A 288 21.48 76.27 11.06
C GLU A 288 20.24 77.16 10.91
N VAL A 289 19.06 76.53 10.77
CA VAL A 289 17.77 77.23 10.53
C VAL A 289 17.43 78.29 11.60
N PHE A 290 17.86 78.07 12.84
CA PHE A 290 17.65 78.99 13.97
C PHE A 290 18.86 79.84 14.32
N GLY A 291 19.89 79.85 13.47
CA GLY A 291 21.13 80.61 13.65
C GLY A 291 22.36 79.74 13.68
N GLU A 292 23.53 80.37 13.45
CA GLU A 292 24.84 79.69 13.41
C GLU A 292 25.21 79.08 14.77
N HIS A 293 25.84 77.90 14.73
CA HIS A 293 26.37 77.26 15.91
C HIS A 293 27.56 78.07 16.48
N SER A 294 27.51 78.37 17.77
CA SER A 294 28.63 79.02 18.45
C SER A 294 29.92 78.20 18.50
N ILE A 295 29.80 76.88 18.31
CA ILE A 295 30.88 75.92 18.24
C ILE A 295 30.75 75.19 16.90
N PRO A 296 31.69 75.32 15.94
CA PRO A 296 31.57 74.69 14.58
C PRO A 296 31.43 73.19 14.61
N ALA A 297 32.01 72.50 15.59
CA ALA A 297 31.91 71.06 15.75
C ALA A 297 30.46 70.56 15.90
N TYR A 298 29.53 71.38 16.40
CA TYR A 298 28.10 70.99 16.54
C TYR A 298 27.40 70.85 15.18
N LYS A 299 27.84 71.61 14.18
CA LYS A 299 27.36 71.46 12.81
C LYS A 299 27.82 70.14 12.17
N GLU A 300 29.07 69.79 12.44
CA GLU A 300 29.63 68.50 11.98
C GLU A 300 28.91 67.34 12.66
N TYR A 301 28.74 67.37 14.01
CA TYR A 301 28.04 66.34 14.75
C TYR A 301 26.58 66.19 14.30
N SER A 302 25.85 67.25 14.03
CA SER A 302 24.49 67.16 13.52
C SER A 302 24.43 66.59 12.12
N GLY A 303 25.45 66.86 11.29
CA GLY A 303 25.65 66.20 9.99
C GLY A 303 25.84 64.67 10.10
N ASP A 304 26.68 64.27 11.04
CA ASP A 304 26.95 62.82 11.26
C ASP A 304 25.73 62.09 11.81
N ILE A 305 24.97 62.71 12.74
CA ILE A 305 23.70 62.16 13.24
C ILE A 305 22.68 62.01 12.10
N HIS A 306 22.55 63.04 11.25
CA HIS A 306 21.62 62.99 10.10
C HIS A 306 22.01 61.88 9.11
N ASN A 307 23.27 61.83 8.70
CA ASN A 307 23.77 60.86 7.75
C ASN A 307 23.62 59.42 8.30
N SER A 308 23.92 59.19 9.57
CA SER A 308 23.71 57.91 10.25
C SER A 308 22.24 57.47 10.29
N GLY A 309 21.35 58.46 10.56
CA GLY A 309 19.89 58.21 10.56
C GLY A 309 19.36 57.86 9.16
N VAL A 310 19.81 58.55 8.10
CA VAL A 310 19.44 58.22 6.72
C VAL A 310 19.92 56.82 6.36
N HIS A 311 21.13 56.47 6.75
CA HIS A 311 21.66 55.12 6.50
C HIS A 311 20.84 54.04 7.24
N LEU A 312 20.50 54.26 8.50
CA LEU A 312 19.71 53.33 9.28
C LEU A 312 18.29 53.15 8.70
N LEU A 313 17.65 54.25 8.23
CA LEU A 313 16.35 54.17 7.55
C LEU A 313 16.41 53.34 6.26
N GLY A 314 17.51 53.47 5.50
CA GLY A 314 17.77 52.65 4.31
C GLY A 314 17.82 51.15 4.66
N LEU A 315 18.64 50.78 5.67
CA LEU A 315 18.74 49.39 6.11
C LEU A 315 17.39 48.78 6.58
N ILE A 316 16.60 49.55 7.30
CA ILE A 316 15.27 49.11 7.73
C ILE A 316 14.35 48.82 6.54
N ASN A 317 14.36 49.70 5.53
CA ASN A 317 13.57 49.50 4.32
C ASN A 317 14.03 48.26 3.53
N GLU A 318 15.35 48.06 3.38
CA GLU A 318 15.91 46.85 2.71
C GLU A 318 15.50 45.56 3.40
N ILE A 319 15.54 45.50 4.75
CA ILE A 319 15.10 44.32 5.52
C ILE A 319 13.60 44.03 5.31
N LEU A 320 12.77 45.06 5.22
CA LEU A 320 11.36 44.91 4.95
C LEU A 320 11.06 44.38 3.57
N ASP A 321 11.74 44.94 2.56
CA ASP A 321 11.55 44.52 1.18
C ASP A 321 12.01 43.08 1.02
N LEU A 322 13.10 42.67 1.64
CA LEU A 322 13.54 41.27 1.66
C LEU A 322 12.48 40.38 2.33
N SER A 323 11.93 40.81 3.47
CA SER A 323 10.86 40.03 4.16
C SER A 323 9.59 39.88 3.33
N ARG A 324 9.21 40.91 2.54
CA ARG A 324 8.07 40.85 1.61
C ARG A 324 8.33 39.89 0.46
N ILE A 325 9.56 39.87 -0.07
CA ILE A 325 9.99 38.94 -1.13
C ILE A 325 9.95 37.50 -0.62
N GLU A 326 10.56 37.25 0.56
CA GLU A 326 10.53 35.91 1.19
C GLU A 326 9.12 35.41 1.49
N ALA A 327 8.20 36.30 1.81
CA ALA A 327 6.80 35.97 2.05
C ALA A 327 5.96 35.79 0.77
N GLY A 328 6.55 35.96 -0.41
CA GLY A 328 5.84 35.89 -1.71
C GLY A 328 4.82 36.99 -1.91
N ARG A 329 4.94 38.11 -1.19
CA ARG A 329 4.00 39.26 -1.22
C ARG A 329 4.50 40.42 -2.08
N TYR A 330 5.57 40.20 -2.84
CA TYR A 330 6.11 41.19 -3.77
C TYR A 330 5.38 41.01 -5.11
N GLU A 331 4.48 41.95 -5.43
CA GLU A 331 3.79 41.97 -6.70
C GLU A 331 4.63 42.78 -7.70
N LEU A 332 4.95 42.21 -8.84
CA LEU A 332 5.57 42.88 -9.96
C LEU A 332 4.48 43.64 -10.73
N ASN A 333 4.67 44.94 -10.88
CA ASN A 333 3.80 45.75 -11.72
C ASN A 333 4.47 45.82 -13.12
N GLU A 334 4.09 44.91 -13.99
CA GLU A 334 4.64 44.82 -15.33
C GLU A 334 4.05 45.93 -16.22
N GLU A 335 4.88 46.82 -16.72
CA GLU A 335 4.51 47.87 -17.67
C GLU A 335 5.52 47.97 -18.81
N SER A 336 5.06 48.52 -19.93
CA SER A 336 5.94 48.78 -21.09
C SER A 336 6.82 50.00 -20.79
N ILE A 337 8.11 49.78 -20.70
CA ILE A 337 9.10 50.83 -20.38
C ILE A 337 10.04 51.08 -21.56
N SER A 338 10.50 52.30 -21.70
CA SER A 338 11.60 52.66 -22.62
C SER A 338 12.94 52.45 -21.90
N LEU A 339 13.76 51.53 -22.39
CA LEU A 339 15.10 51.31 -21.82
C LEU A 339 15.96 52.55 -21.93
N ALA A 340 15.87 53.26 -23.08
CA ALA A 340 16.59 54.53 -23.27
C ALA A 340 16.11 55.61 -22.27
N GLY A 341 14.83 55.73 -22.00
CA GLY A 341 14.29 56.66 -21.03
C GLY A 341 14.80 56.41 -19.62
N ILE A 342 14.88 55.11 -19.21
CA ILE A 342 15.47 54.75 -17.88
C ILE A 342 16.94 55.16 -17.77
N VAL A 343 17.74 54.97 -18.83
CA VAL A 343 19.14 55.34 -18.82
C VAL A 343 19.31 56.87 -18.74
N GLU A 344 18.46 57.62 -19.48
CA GLU A 344 18.43 59.10 -19.41
C GLU A 344 18.09 59.58 -17.97
N ASP A 345 17.10 58.99 -17.33
CA ASP A 345 16.71 59.29 -15.96
C ASP A 345 17.86 58.99 -14.98
N CYS A 346 18.53 57.83 -15.11
CA CYS A 346 19.70 57.46 -14.32
C CYS A 346 20.87 58.45 -14.52
N HIS A 347 21.12 58.87 -15.79
CA HIS A 347 22.12 59.87 -16.09
C HIS A 347 21.79 61.22 -15.42
N HIS A 348 20.53 61.63 -15.47
CA HIS A 348 20.08 62.88 -14.84
C HIS A 348 20.31 62.85 -13.31
N LEU A 349 20.01 61.73 -12.65
CA LEU A 349 20.22 61.54 -11.21
C LEU A 349 21.73 61.55 -10.84
N LEU A 350 22.60 61.04 -11.69
CA LEU A 350 24.03 60.94 -11.44
C LEU A 350 24.81 62.18 -11.85
N LYS A 351 24.27 63.07 -12.71
CA LYS A 351 24.91 64.23 -13.31
C LYS A 351 25.63 65.13 -12.32
N ILE A 352 24.97 65.47 -11.20
CA ILE A 352 25.55 66.36 -10.19
C ILE A 352 26.68 65.64 -9.43
N ARG A 353 26.52 64.36 -9.12
CA ARG A 353 27.56 63.57 -8.45
C ARG A 353 28.80 63.37 -9.34
N ALA A 354 28.59 63.12 -10.63
CA ALA A 354 29.64 62.95 -11.61
C ALA A 354 30.43 64.28 -11.79
N ALA A 355 29.72 65.39 -11.97
CA ALA A 355 30.35 66.74 -12.11
C ALA A 355 31.20 67.10 -10.89
N ASN A 356 30.69 66.83 -9.67
CA ASN A 356 31.44 67.11 -8.42
C ASN A 356 32.71 66.24 -8.26
N ARG A 357 32.85 65.16 -8.99
CA ARG A 357 34.00 64.27 -9.03
C ARG A 357 34.82 64.35 -10.32
N GLY A 358 34.48 65.27 -11.25
CA GLY A 358 35.18 65.45 -12.53
C GLY A 358 34.96 64.24 -13.48
N ILE A 359 33.88 63.47 -13.32
CA ILE A 359 33.55 62.33 -14.17
C ILE A 359 32.60 62.78 -15.26
N ILE A 360 32.87 62.42 -16.52
CA ILE A 360 32.02 62.65 -17.66
C ILE A 360 31.31 61.34 -17.97
N ILE A 361 29.97 61.32 -17.97
CA ILE A 361 29.18 60.18 -18.34
C ILE A 361 28.76 60.32 -19.80
N HIS A 362 29.03 59.30 -20.63
CA HIS A 362 28.61 59.23 -22.04
C HIS A 362 27.59 58.13 -22.20
N GLU A 363 26.51 58.46 -22.88
CA GLU A 363 25.48 57.49 -23.24
C GLU A 363 25.68 57.06 -24.68
N MET A 364 25.66 55.78 -24.97
CA MET A 364 25.72 55.24 -26.32
C MET A 364 24.66 54.14 -26.43
N PHE A 365 23.72 54.37 -27.34
CA PHE A 365 22.66 53.42 -27.66
C PHE A 365 22.86 52.92 -29.11
N GLU A 366 22.60 51.66 -29.35
CA GLU A 366 22.45 51.14 -30.70
C GLU A 366 21.14 51.65 -31.29
N ALA A 367 21.11 51.80 -32.65
CA ALA A 367 19.98 52.46 -33.37
C ALA A 367 18.67 51.73 -33.29
N ASP A 368 18.65 50.48 -32.82
CA ASP A 368 17.49 49.57 -32.70
C ASP A 368 16.99 49.35 -31.26
N LEU A 369 17.42 50.16 -30.31
CA LEU A 369 17.02 50.05 -28.89
C LEU A 369 15.86 51.00 -28.57
#